data_59f8af9368b2f6f31359da3417c7442a
#
_entry.id   59f8af9368b2f6f31359da3417c7442a
#
_cell.length_a   1.000
_cell.length_b   1.000
_cell.length_c   1.000
_cell.angle_alpha   90.00
_cell.angle_beta   90.00
_cell.angle_gamma   90.00
#
_symmetry.space_group_name_H-M   'P 1'
#
loop_
_entity.id
_entity.type
_entity.pdbx_description
1 polymer ?
#
loop_
_entity_poly.entity_id
_entity_poly.type
_entity_poly.pdbx_seq_one_letter_code
_entity_poly.pdbx_strand_id
1 'polypeptide(L)'
;MRILTFLAELMNWKTIWKAFLDLILIAFFTMMASIMTLISMLVKSNEPINWESLYNNGNFFLYAISLFSSSLIYFLHKRDRQFGKYFLMILITICAITYSQFINNNTSNTDYTKYGSLIFLIISAFAFLVAQYHQHLSLIDLNQADQNNQNAVAQGVNF
;
A
#
# COMPACT_ATOMS: atom_id res chain seq x y z
N MET A 1 28.41 -2.36 -12.50
CA MET A 1 28.63 -1.91 -11.12
C MET A 1 27.39 -1.29 -10.47
N ARG A 2 26.60 -0.44 -11.12
CA ARG A 2 25.36 0.16 -10.54
C ARG A 2 24.21 -0.82 -10.25
N ILE A 3 24.11 -1.95 -10.96
CA ILE A 3 23.06 -2.96 -10.75
C ILE A 3 23.33 -3.79 -9.49
N LEU A 4 24.59 -4.08 -9.19
CA LEU A 4 25.00 -4.82 -8.01
C LEU A 4 24.85 -4.01 -6.72
N THR A 5 25.11 -2.69 -6.77
CA THR A 5 24.83 -1.79 -5.63
C THR A 5 23.33 -1.64 -5.40
N PHE A 6 22.52 -1.54 -6.46
CA PHE A 6 21.06 -1.51 -6.37
C PHE A 6 20.48 -2.82 -5.79
N LEU A 7 21.04 -3.97 -6.16
CA LEU A 7 20.65 -5.26 -5.58
C LEU A 7 21.13 -5.42 -4.13
N ALA A 8 22.27 -4.86 -3.76
CA ALA A 8 22.75 -4.85 -2.38
C ALA A 8 21.92 -3.91 -1.48
N GLU A 9 21.44 -2.78 -2.01
CA GLU A 9 20.49 -1.91 -1.33
C GLU A 9 19.10 -2.57 -1.18
N LEU A 10 18.66 -3.35 -2.18
CA LEU A 10 17.47 -4.19 -2.09
C LEU A 10 17.57 -5.29 -1.04
N MET A 11 18.76 -5.65 -0.59
CA MET A 11 19.02 -6.71 0.40
C MET A 11 19.00 -6.24 1.86
N ASN A 12 18.54 -5.03 2.17
CA ASN A 12 18.28 -4.69 3.56
C ASN A 12 17.00 -5.40 4.04
N TRP A 13 17.14 -6.68 4.34
CA TRP A 13 16.06 -7.57 4.78
C TRP A 13 15.22 -6.98 5.92
N LYS A 14 15.87 -6.25 6.85
CA LYS A 14 15.17 -5.59 7.95
C LYS A 14 14.21 -4.50 7.45
N THR A 15 14.60 -3.75 6.43
CA THR A 15 13.77 -2.69 5.84
C THR A 15 12.59 -3.26 5.07
N ILE A 16 12.82 -4.33 4.29
CA ILE A 16 11.76 -5.05 3.58
C ILE A 16 10.74 -5.62 4.57
N TRP A 17 11.23 -6.22 5.66
CA TRP A 17 10.34 -6.79 6.68
C TRP A 17 9.49 -5.72 7.37
N LYS A 18 10.04 -4.55 7.68
CA LYS A 18 9.28 -3.42 8.23
C LYS A 18 8.19 -2.95 7.25
N ALA A 19 8.55 -2.75 5.98
CA ALA A 19 7.58 -2.36 4.95
C ALA A 19 6.46 -3.40 4.79
N PHE A 20 6.78 -4.68 4.92
CA PHE A 20 5.80 -5.76 4.87
C PHE A 20 4.88 -5.77 6.09
N LEU A 21 5.40 -5.50 7.29
CA LEU A 21 4.59 -5.36 8.50
C LEU A 21 3.63 -4.16 8.39
N ASP A 22 4.09 -3.03 7.84
CA ASP A 22 3.24 -1.86 7.59
C ASP A 22 2.12 -2.18 6.59
N LEU A 23 2.42 -2.97 5.54
CA LEU A 23 1.40 -3.45 4.60
C LEU A 23 0.35 -4.31 5.30
N ILE A 24 0.77 -5.28 6.13
CA ILE A 24 -0.16 -6.13 6.88
C ILE A 24 -1.05 -5.28 7.79
N LEU A 25 -0.47 -4.33 8.49
CA LEU A 25 -1.20 -3.47 9.43
C LEU A 25 -2.23 -2.61 8.69
N ILE A 26 -1.86 -1.96 7.60
CA ILE A 26 -2.79 -1.15 6.80
C ILE A 26 -3.84 -2.05 6.13
N ALA A 27 -3.45 -3.20 5.57
CA ALA A 27 -4.40 -4.14 4.99
C ALA A 27 -5.43 -4.60 6.03
N PHE A 28 -5.00 -4.90 7.25
CA PHE A 28 -5.90 -5.27 8.35
C PHE A 28 -6.92 -4.16 8.63
N PHE A 29 -6.49 -2.92 8.78
CA PHE A 29 -7.40 -1.81 9.06
C PHE A 29 -8.33 -1.50 7.88
N THR A 30 -7.83 -1.52 6.65
CA THR A 30 -8.65 -1.24 5.47
C THR A 30 -9.68 -2.34 5.20
N MET A 31 -9.34 -3.59 5.50
CA MET A 31 -10.24 -4.74 5.32
C MET A 31 -11.11 -5.03 6.55
N MET A 32 -11.03 -4.22 7.60
CA MET A 32 -11.73 -4.50 8.88
C MET A 32 -13.24 -4.61 8.70
N ALA A 33 -13.86 -3.81 7.84
CA ALA A 33 -15.29 -3.90 7.54
C ALA A 33 -15.66 -5.26 6.94
N SER A 34 -14.86 -5.79 6.03
CA SER A 34 -15.08 -7.14 5.45
C SER A 34 -14.82 -8.25 6.46
N ILE A 35 -13.82 -8.09 7.31
CA ILE A 35 -13.53 -9.02 8.41
C ILE A 35 -14.72 -9.06 9.38
N MET A 36 -15.28 -7.92 9.76
CA MET A 36 -16.47 -7.85 10.62
C MET A 36 -17.69 -8.47 9.96
N THR A 37 -17.87 -8.32 8.65
CA THR A 37 -18.92 -8.98 7.89
C THR A 37 -18.76 -10.52 7.94
N LEU A 38 -17.54 -11.02 7.73
CA LEU A 38 -17.24 -12.46 7.85
C LEU A 38 -17.53 -12.98 9.27
N ILE A 39 -17.09 -12.26 10.29
CA ILE A 39 -17.37 -12.63 11.69
C ILE A 39 -18.88 -12.68 11.95
N SER A 40 -19.62 -11.69 11.46
CA SER A 40 -21.08 -11.66 11.62
C SER A 40 -21.78 -12.84 10.92
N MET A 41 -21.27 -13.28 9.76
CA MET A 41 -21.76 -14.48 9.06
C MET A 41 -21.45 -15.74 9.85
N LEU A 42 -20.25 -15.86 10.41
CA LEU A 42 -19.84 -16.98 11.26
C LEU A 42 -20.69 -17.08 12.55
N VAL A 43 -21.03 -15.94 13.15
CA VAL A 43 -21.84 -15.91 14.39
C VAL A 43 -23.30 -16.23 14.12
N LYS A 44 -23.85 -15.88 12.98
CA LYS A 44 -25.23 -16.20 12.57
C LYS A 44 -25.46 -17.66 12.15
N SER A 45 -24.43 -18.41 12.04
CA SER A 45 -24.13 -19.83 12.10
C SER A 45 -25.08 -20.89 11.52
N ASN A 46 -25.95 -20.65 10.62
CA ASN A 46 -26.62 -21.73 9.86
C ASN A 46 -26.48 -21.59 8.34
N GLU A 47 -25.78 -20.57 7.87
CA GLU A 47 -25.58 -20.35 6.44
C GLU A 47 -24.09 -20.58 6.07
N PRO A 48 -23.81 -21.22 4.91
CA PRO A 48 -22.43 -21.38 4.45
C PRO A 48 -21.79 -20.01 4.24
N ILE A 49 -20.51 -19.89 4.59
CA ILE A 49 -19.75 -18.65 4.38
C ILE A 49 -19.79 -18.31 2.89
N ASN A 50 -20.46 -17.23 2.56
CA ASN A 50 -20.52 -16.75 1.18
C ASN A 50 -19.30 -15.85 0.91
N TRP A 51 -18.22 -16.48 0.44
CA TRP A 51 -16.99 -15.78 0.03
C TRP A 51 -17.22 -14.78 -1.11
N GLU A 52 -18.27 -14.97 -1.90
CA GLU A 52 -18.60 -14.06 -2.99
C GLU A 52 -18.98 -12.68 -2.48
N SER A 53 -19.53 -12.55 -1.29
CA SER A 53 -19.87 -11.26 -0.68
C SER A 53 -18.67 -10.36 -0.46
N LEU A 54 -17.46 -10.90 -0.39
CA LEU A 54 -16.23 -10.11 -0.20
C LEU A 54 -15.79 -9.38 -1.47
N TYR A 55 -16.08 -9.92 -2.64
CA TYR A 55 -15.61 -9.36 -3.90
C TYR A 55 -16.73 -8.92 -4.86
N ASN A 56 -17.96 -9.43 -4.70
CA ASN A 56 -19.07 -9.11 -5.60
C ASN A 56 -19.44 -7.63 -5.61
N ASN A 57 -19.17 -6.90 -4.54
CA ASN A 57 -19.47 -5.48 -4.43
C ASN A 57 -18.30 -4.56 -4.83
N GLY A 58 -17.26 -5.10 -5.46
CA GLY A 58 -16.09 -4.29 -5.87
C GLY A 58 -15.26 -3.77 -4.69
N ASN A 59 -15.41 -4.33 -3.49
CA ASN A 59 -14.71 -3.87 -2.28
C ASN A 59 -13.18 -3.83 -2.45
N PHE A 60 -12.62 -4.71 -3.28
CA PHE A 60 -11.18 -4.71 -3.54
C PHE A 60 -10.70 -3.44 -4.26
N PHE A 61 -11.56 -2.76 -5.03
CA PHE A 61 -11.22 -1.45 -5.57
C PHE A 61 -11.08 -0.39 -4.47
N LEU A 62 -11.93 -0.43 -3.44
CA LEU A 62 -11.81 0.47 -2.29
C LEU A 62 -10.51 0.23 -1.52
N TYR A 63 -10.12 -1.04 -1.32
CA TYR A 63 -8.86 -1.37 -0.67
C TYR A 63 -7.66 -0.94 -1.52
N ALA A 64 -7.74 -1.11 -2.84
CA ALA A 64 -6.72 -0.61 -3.76
C ALA A 64 -6.60 0.91 -3.71
N ILE A 65 -7.71 1.66 -3.69
CA ILE A 65 -7.72 3.11 -3.52
C ILE A 65 -7.04 3.51 -2.22
N SER A 66 -7.33 2.84 -1.12
CA SER A 66 -6.72 3.12 0.19
C SER A 66 -5.21 2.94 0.17
N LEU A 67 -4.71 1.82 -0.40
CA LEU A 67 -3.29 1.55 -0.51
C LEU A 67 -2.57 2.51 -1.46
N PHE A 68 -3.17 2.84 -2.61
CA PHE A 68 -2.63 3.85 -3.53
C PHE A 68 -2.58 5.23 -2.89
N SER A 69 -3.62 5.62 -2.14
CA SER A 69 -3.67 6.90 -1.45
C SER A 69 -2.60 7.00 -0.37
N SER A 70 -2.38 5.94 0.40
CA SER A 70 -1.30 5.85 1.39
C SER A 70 0.09 5.96 0.73
N SER A 71 0.26 5.31 -0.42
CA SER A 71 1.49 5.43 -1.23
C SER A 71 1.68 6.85 -1.77
N LEU A 72 0.60 7.50 -2.21
CA LEU A 72 0.63 8.85 -2.74
C LEU A 72 1.09 9.86 -1.70
N ILE A 73 0.66 9.73 -0.44
CA ILE A 73 1.09 10.61 0.67
C ILE A 73 2.62 10.62 0.78
N TYR A 74 3.27 9.46 0.68
CA TYR A 74 4.72 9.38 0.67
C TYR A 74 5.34 10.16 -0.50
N PHE A 75 4.82 9.96 -1.71
CA PHE A 75 5.36 10.62 -2.90
C PHE A 75 5.08 12.12 -2.94
N LEU A 76 4.02 12.63 -2.29
CA LEU A 76 3.72 14.05 -2.20
C LEU A 76 4.83 14.85 -1.51
N HIS A 77 5.50 14.27 -0.53
CA HIS A 77 6.59 14.90 0.21
C HIS A 77 7.95 14.85 -0.53
N LYS A 78 8.08 14.06 -1.61
CA LYS A 78 9.33 13.93 -2.38
C LYS A 78 9.26 14.74 -3.66
N ARG A 79 10.02 15.86 -3.73
CA ARG A 79 10.01 16.79 -4.89
C ARG A 79 10.47 16.12 -6.20
N ASP A 80 11.37 15.17 -6.12
CA ASP A 80 12.04 14.57 -7.29
C ASP A 80 11.25 13.44 -7.97
N ARG A 81 10.11 13.04 -7.42
CA ARG A 81 9.31 11.90 -7.91
C ARG A 81 7.95 12.31 -8.47
N GLN A 82 7.92 13.35 -9.28
CA GLN A 82 6.70 13.89 -9.90
C GLN A 82 5.91 12.82 -10.67
N PHE A 83 6.61 12.01 -11.47
CA PHE A 83 5.97 10.96 -12.27
C PHE A 83 5.17 9.97 -11.39
N GLY A 84 5.74 9.53 -10.26
CA GLY A 84 5.07 8.62 -9.34
C GLY A 84 3.76 9.19 -8.79
N LYS A 85 3.72 10.50 -8.50
CA LYS A 85 2.51 11.18 -8.01
C LYS A 85 1.38 11.13 -9.03
N TYR A 86 1.66 11.56 -10.26
CA TYR A 86 0.65 11.59 -11.33
C TYR A 86 0.17 10.18 -11.68
N PHE A 87 1.10 9.22 -11.74
CA PHE A 87 0.76 7.83 -12.02
C PHE A 87 -0.19 7.25 -10.96
N LEU A 88 0.09 7.46 -9.66
CA LEU A 88 -0.78 7.01 -8.58
C LEU A 88 -2.13 7.72 -8.61
N MET A 89 -2.18 9.03 -8.88
CA MET A 89 -3.44 9.77 -9.03
C MET A 89 -4.31 9.18 -10.15
N ILE A 90 -3.72 8.84 -11.29
CA ILE A 90 -4.43 8.20 -12.41
C ILE A 90 -4.98 6.85 -11.97
N LEU A 91 -4.20 6.01 -11.28
CA LEU A 91 -4.65 4.71 -10.81
C LEU A 91 -5.79 4.82 -9.79
N ILE A 92 -5.71 5.76 -8.84
CA ILE A 92 -6.79 6.05 -7.89
C ILE A 92 -8.07 6.45 -8.64
N THR A 93 -7.93 7.34 -9.62
CA THR A 93 -9.08 7.81 -10.42
C THR A 93 -9.73 6.67 -11.21
N ILE A 94 -8.93 5.81 -11.85
CA ILE A 94 -9.42 4.63 -12.56
C ILE A 94 -10.18 3.70 -11.60
N CYS A 95 -9.59 3.39 -10.45
CA CYS A 95 -10.25 2.55 -9.43
C CYS A 95 -11.57 3.16 -8.95
N ALA A 96 -11.61 4.48 -8.71
CA ALA A 96 -12.81 5.17 -8.23
C ALA A 96 -13.92 5.18 -9.28
N ILE A 97 -13.60 5.46 -10.55
CA ILE A 97 -14.56 5.41 -11.65
C ILE A 97 -15.10 3.99 -11.82
N THR A 98 -14.22 2.98 -11.84
CA THR A 98 -14.61 1.59 -11.98
C THR A 98 -15.53 1.16 -10.85
N TYR A 99 -15.17 1.49 -9.60
CA TYR A 99 -15.99 1.22 -8.43
C TYR A 99 -17.38 1.89 -8.52
N SER A 100 -17.43 3.16 -8.93
CA SER A 100 -18.68 3.91 -9.10
C SER A 100 -19.60 3.28 -10.15
N GLN A 101 -19.03 2.77 -11.26
CA GLN A 101 -19.79 2.09 -12.30
C GLN A 101 -20.42 0.78 -11.78
N PHE A 102 -19.73 0.04 -10.92
CA PHE A 102 -20.26 -1.18 -10.31
C PHE A 102 -21.43 -0.92 -9.37
N ILE A 103 -21.34 0.13 -8.56
CA ILE A 103 -22.44 0.49 -7.63
C ILE A 103 -23.69 0.91 -8.40
N ASN A 104 -23.52 1.69 -9.49
CA ASN A 104 -24.65 2.28 -10.19
C ASN A 104 -25.33 1.32 -11.17
N ASN A 105 -24.59 0.37 -11.73
CA ASN A 105 -25.07 -0.44 -12.84
C ASN A 105 -25.38 -1.85 -12.42
N ASN A 106 -26.01 -2.24 -11.47
CA ASN A 106 -26.49 -3.58 -11.06
C ASN A 106 -26.25 -4.76 -12.05
N THR A 107 -25.54 -4.50 -13.15
CA THR A 107 -25.12 -5.42 -14.21
C THR A 107 -23.69 -5.87 -13.95
N SER A 108 -23.55 -6.71 -12.94
CA SER A 108 -22.27 -7.27 -12.59
C SER A 108 -21.85 -8.35 -13.60
N ASN A 109 -20.92 -8.01 -14.47
CA ASN A 109 -20.04 -9.01 -15.00
C ASN A 109 -19.10 -9.41 -13.83
N THR A 110 -19.57 -10.39 -13.04
CA THR A 110 -18.94 -10.82 -11.78
C THR A 110 -17.48 -11.20 -11.96
N ASP A 111 -17.13 -11.80 -13.09
CA ASP A 111 -15.76 -12.22 -13.40
C ASP A 111 -14.82 -11.02 -13.61
N TYR A 112 -15.27 -10.01 -14.35
CA TYR A 112 -14.48 -8.80 -14.55
C TYR A 112 -14.28 -8.03 -13.24
N THR A 113 -15.32 -7.92 -12.42
CA THR A 113 -15.24 -7.25 -11.11
C THR A 113 -14.26 -7.97 -10.19
N LYS A 114 -14.37 -9.28 -10.14
CA LYS A 114 -13.52 -10.13 -9.31
C LYS A 114 -12.04 -10.04 -9.71
N TYR A 115 -11.74 -10.35 -10.96
CA TYR A 115 -10.35 -10.41 -11.42
C TYR A 115 -9.75 -9.01 -11.58
N GLY A 116 -10.52 -8.04 -12.10
CA GLY A 116 -10.06 -6.66 -12.24
C GLY A 116 -9.74 -6.03 -10.89
N SER A 117 -10.62 -6.15 -9.90
CA SER A 117 -10.39 -5.60 -8.57
C SER A 117 -9.22 -6.27 -7.85
N LEU A 118 -9.04 -7.58 -8.02
CA LEU A 118 -7.91 -8.31 -7.47
C LEU A 118 -6.57 -7.85 -8.07
N ILE A 119 -6.51 -7.64 -9.39
CA ILE A 119 -5.32 -7.14 -10.06
C ILE A 119 -4.96 -5.75 -9.51
N PHE A 120 -5.93 -4.84 -9.39
CA PHE A 120 -5.69 -3.51 -8.82
C PHE A 120 -5.24 -3.58 -7.37
N LEU A 121 -5.78 -4.50 -6.56
CA LEU A 121 -5.35 -4.73 -5.19
C LEU A 121 -3.88 -5.19 -5.14
N ILE A 122 -3.47 -6.13 -5.98
CA ILE A 122 -2.08 -6.60 -6.04
C ILE A 122 -1.14 -5.47 -6.45
N ILE A 123 -1.49 -4.69 -7.49
CA ILE A 123 -0.68 -3.56 -7.94
C ILE A 123 -0.57 -2.50 -6.84
N SER A 124 -1.66 -2.21 -6.12
CA SER A 124 -1.66 -1.24 -5.03
C SER A 124 -0.83 -1.69 -3.84
N ALA A 125 -0.86 -2.98 -3.49
CA ALA A 125 -0.03 -3.56 -2.45
C ALA A 125 1.46 -3.46 -2.80
N PHE A 126 1.81 -3.72 -4.06
CA PHE A 126 3.19 -3.57 -4.54
C PHE A 126 3.64 -2.10 -4.50
N ALA A 127 2.81 -1.17 -4.99
CA ALA A 127 3.12 0.26 -4.94
C ALA A 127 3.31 0.75 -3.49
N PHE A 128 2.49 0.26 -2.57
CA PHE A 128 2.62 0.56 -1.15
C PHE A 128 3.93 0.02 -0.56
N LEU A 129 4.29 -1.23 -0.85
CA LEU A 129 5.55 -1.81 -0.39
C LEU A 129 6.75 -1.00 -0.88
N VAL A 130 6.76 -0.59 -2.14
CA VAL A 130 7.83 0.26 -2.70
C VAL A 130 7.89 1.62 -1.98
N ALA A 131 6.76 2.24 -1.71
CA ALA A 131 6.69 3.52 -1.00
C ALA A 131 7.24 3.39 0.43
N GLN A 132 6.79 2.39 1.18
CA GLN A 132 7.23 2.13 2.56
C GLN A 132 8.71 1.74 2.64
N TYR A 133 9.19 0.92 1.72
CA TYR A 133 10.60 0.58 1.64
C TYR A 133 11.49 1.83 1.49
N HIS A 134 11.14 2.72 0.58
CA HIS A 134 11.87 3.97 0.40
C HIS A 134 11.73 4.93 1.60
N GLN A 135 10.59 4.91 2.29
CA GLN A 135 10.40 5.70 3.50
C GLN A 135 11.32 5.22 4.62
N HIS A 136 11.39 3.92 4.85
CA HIS A 136 12.28 3.35 5.85
C HIS A 136 13.76 3.56 5.55
N LEU A 137 14.17 3.50 4.27
CA LEU A 137 15.54 3.84 3.88
C LEU A 137 15.86 5.29 4.22
N SER A 138 15.00 6.24 3.87
CA SER A 138 15.23 7.65 4.15
C SER A 138 15.32 7.97 5.65
N LEU A 139 14.62 7.23 6.50
CA LEU A 139 14.73 7.35 7.96
C LEU A 139 16.07 6.83 8.49
N ILE A 140 16.60 5.76 7.90
CA ILE A 140 17.92 5.24 8.27
C ILE A 140 19.01 6.27 7.94
N ASP A 141 18.96 6.86 6.75
CA ASP A 141 19.92 7.89 6.32
C ASP A 141 19.88 9.11 7.25
N LEU A 142 18.70 9.57 7.63
CA LEU A 142 18.53 10.69 8.57
C LEU A 142 19.11 10.36 9.96
N ASN A 143 18.82 9.18 10.51
CA ASN A 143 19.34 8.77 11.79
C ASN A 143 20.86 8.65 11.80
N GLN A 144 21.46 8.18 10.70
CA GLN A 144 22.93 8.13 10.56
C GLN A 144 23.52 9.53 10.48
N ALA A 145 22.88 10.45 9.74
CA ALA A 145 23.34 11.84 9.67
C ALA A 145 23.29 12.50 11.05
N ASP A 146 22.22 12.32 11.82
CA ASP A 146 22.07 12.86 13.17
C ASP A 146 23.12 12.28 14.14
N GLN A 147 23.40 10.97 14.07
CA GLN A 147 24.47 10.35 14.87
C GLN A 147 25.85 10.90 14.52
N ASN A 148 26.13 11.08 13.21
CA ASN A 148 27.40 11.66 12.77
C ASN A 148 27.57 13.10 13.26
N ASN A 149 26.50 13.91 13.21
CA ASN A 149 26.50 15.29 13.72
C ASN A 149 26.75 15.33 15.24
N GLN A 150 26.08 14.47 16.00
CA GLN A 150 26.28 14.37 17.45
C GLN A 150 27.72 13.97 17.80
N ASN A 151 28.29 13.01 17.07
CA ASN A 151 29.66 12.58 17.26
C ASN A 151 30.67 13.70 16.91
N ALA A 152 30.39 14.46 15.83
CA ALA A 152 31.25 15.60 15.45
C ALA A 152 31.22 16.71 16.51
N VAL A 153 30.04 17.02 17.06
CA VAL A 153 29.90 18.00 18.16
C VAL A 153 30.62 17.49 19.42
N ALA A 154 30.52 16.22 19.74
CA ALA A 154 31.22 15.62 20.90
C ALA A 154 32.75 15.65 20.73
N GLN A 155 33.26 15.63 19.51
CA GLN A 155 34.67 15.75 19.18
C GLN A 155 35.15 17.20 19.06
N GLY A 156 34.29 18.19 19.31
CA GLY A 156 34.66 19.61 19.27
C GLY A 156 34.86 20.17 17.85
N VAL A 157 34.33 19.49 16.83
CA VAL A 157 34.33 19.99 15.44
C VAL A 157 33.19 20.97 15.30
N ASN A 158 33.48 22.27 15.23
CA ASN A 158 32.48 23.29 14.88
C ASN A 158 32.33 23.33 13.35
N PHE A 159 31.10 23.27 12.87
CA PHE A 159 30.73 23.44 11.47
C PHE A 159 30.47 24.90 11.16
#